data_574356550ad1486d57ff4a6c3da5edfd
#
_entry.id   574356550ad1486d57ff4a6c3da5edfd
#
_cell.length_a   1.000
_cell.length_b   1.000
_cell.length_c   1.000
_cell.angle_alpha   90.00
_cell.angle_beta   90.00
_cell.angle_gamma   90.00
#
_symmetry.space_group_name_H-M   'P 1'
#
loop_
_entity.id
_entity.type
_entity.pdbx_description
1 polymer ?
#
loop_
_entity_poly.entity_id
_entity_poly.type
_entity_poly.pdbx_seq_one_letter_code
_entity_poly.pdbx_strand_id
1 'polypeptide(L)'
;MKKTVLLALAALLPAVFSAGAGAQQGVQLRLVSAFPENQFYVKRTVEWIEKVNAEGKGVLQINFIGGPKAIPTFEVGKAVQSGVVDIGFSTGAFYTNVMPEADILKLSETSAAEQRQNGGYDLINKIWAEKANMRYLAKVVEFTPFHLYLNKKIDKPDLTGLKIRITPVYREFFQAMNAAVMTTAPGEVYTALERGVIDGYGWPIHALFDLNWQEKTKYRVDPGFYNAEVSLIMNLDRYKGLPEKAREYLDRQALAYESQNDFWKSYNQNEAKRQAQAGIEVITFDPATNKAYVEKAKEIGWATAIKASPQYGEALKKVLAK
;
A
#
# COMPACT_ATOMS: atom_id res chain seq x y z
N MET A 1 -72.54 -64.18 12.83
CA MET A 1 -71.70 -63.09 13.39
C MET A 1 -70.24 -63.51 13.28
N LYS A 2 -69.50 -63.05 12.26
CA LYS A 2 -68.07 -63.35 12.03
C LYS A 2 -67.29 -62.03 12.11
N LYS A 3 -66.42 -61.87 13.09
CA LYS A 3 -65.57 -60.73 13.26
C LYS A 3 -64.29 -60.94 12.45
N THR A 4 -64.04 -60.08 11.47
CA THR A 4 -62.85 -60.05 10.68
C THR A 4 -61.86 -59.11 11.35
N VAL A 5 -60.69 -59.63 11.71
CA VAL A 5 -59.57 -58.86 12.28
C VAL A 5 -58.66 -58.43 11.09
N LEU A 6 -58.50 -57.11 10.84
CA LEU A 6 -57.53 -56.61 9.90
C LEU A 6 -56.19 -56.42 10.64
N LEU A 7 -55.17 -57.15 10.24
CA LEU A 7 -53.77 -56.86 10.61
C LEU A 7 -53.23 -55.75 9.70
N ALA A 8 -52.85 -54.59 10.30
CA ALA A 8 -52.10 -53.53 9.61
C ALA A 8 -50.61 -53.84 9.71
N LEU A 9 -49.99 -54.11 8.57
CA LEU A 9 -48.54 -54.27 8.44
C LEU A 9 -47.93 -52.86 8.32
N ALA A 10 -47.24 -52.39 9.37
CA ALA A 10 -46.46 -51.13 9.35
C ALA A 10 -45.10 -51.38 8.69
N ALA A 11 -44.91 -50.89 7.47
CA ALA A 11 -43.62 -50.91 6.77
C ALA A 11 -42.71 -49.80 7.36
N LEU A 12 -41.68 -50.17 8.12
CA LEU A 12 -40.59 -49.31 8.51
C LEU A 12 -39.69 -49.08 7.27
N LEU A 13 -39.76 -47.85 6.68
CA LEU A 13 -38.78 -47.38 5.74
C LEU A 13 -37.54 -46.85 6.53
N PRO A 14 -36.32 -47.31 6.23
CA PRO A 14 -35.14 -46.70 6.80
C PRO A 14 -34.94 -45.29 6.20
N ALA A 15 -35.01 -44.24 7.02
CA ALA A 15 -34.60 -42.89 6.64
C ALA A 15 -33.08 -42.89 6.43
N VAL A 16 -32.66 -42.92 5.17
CA VAL A 16 -31.28 -42.67 4.79
C VAL A 16 -31.03 -41.17 5.03
N PHE A 17 -30.46 -40.82 6.17
CA PHE A 17 -29.87 -39.50 6.38
C PHE A 17 -28.65 -39.39 5.45
N SER A 18 -28.85 -38.83 4.26
CA SER A 18 -27.77 -38.29 3.45
C SER A 18 -27.17 -37.13 4.24
N ALA A 19 -26.09 -37.39 4.97
CA ALA A 19 -25.23 -36.35 5.45
C ALA A 19 -24.65 -35.67 4.19
N GLY A 20 -25.34 -34.64 3.71
CA GLY A 20 -24.79 -33.73 2.72
C GLY A 20 -23.48 -33.19 3.31
N ALA A 21 -22.35 -33.61 2.75
CA ALA A 21 -21.07 -32.98 2.97
C ALA A 21 -21.24 -31.53 2.50
N GLY A 22 -21.66 -30.65 3.41
CA GLY A 22 -21.63 -29.20 3.19
C GLY A 22 -20.22 -28.87 2.81
N ALA A 23 -19.97 -28.52 1.55
CA ALA A 23 -18.68 -27.99 1.12
C ALA A 23 -18.37 -26.88 2.11
N GLN A 24 -17.35 -27.09 2.94
CA GLN A 24 -16.92 -26.13 3.94
C GLN A 24 -16.56 -24.87 3.17
N GLN A 25 -17.44 -23.86 3.20
CA GLN A 25 -17.18 -22.58 2.57
C GLN A 25 -15.89 -22.04 3.19
N GLY A 26 -14.86 -21.85 2.34
CA GLY A 26 -13.59 -21.27 2.78
C GLY A 26 -13.81 -19.89 3.42
N VAL A 27 -12.84 -19.44 4.18
CA VAL A 27 -12.86 -18.10 4.79
C VAL A 27 -13.03 -17.04 3.70
N GLN A 28 -13.95 -16.10 3.90
CA GLN A 28 -14.12 -14.94 3.03
C GLN A 28 -13.48 -13.71 3.68
N LEU A 29 -12.57 -13.03 2.94
CA LEU A 29 -11.94 -11.78 3.34
C LEU A 29 -12.30 -10.67 2.36
N ARG A 30 -12.47 -9.44 2.85
CA ARG A 30 -12.72 -8.24 2.04
C ARG A 30 -11.45 -7.44 1.95
N LEU A 31 -11.04 -7.08 0.72
CA LEU A 31 -9.89 -6.22 0.46
C LEU A 31 -10.34 -4.94 -0.24
N VAL A 32 -9.88 -3.79 0.27
CA VAL A 32 -10.06 -2.48 -0.35
C VAL A 32 -8.72 -1.87 -0.73
N SER A 33 -8.68 -1.14 -1.85
CA SER A 33 -7.51 -0.36 -2.26
C SER A 33 -7.65 1.10 -1.82
N ALA A 34 -6.60 1.67 -1.25
CA ALA A 34 -6.48 3.10 -1.01
C ALA A 34 -6.18 3.91 -2.28
N PHE A 35 -5.92 3.22 -3.39
CA PHE A 35 -5.55 3.82 -4.68
C PHE A 35 -6.64 3.60 -5.74
N PRO A 36 -6.74 4.50 -6.73
CA PRO A 36 -7.62 4.31 -7.89
C PRO A 36 -7.40 2.97 -8.60
N GLU A 37 -8.49 2.32 -8.99
CA GLU A 37 -8.49 0.95 -9.52
C GLU A 37 -7.77 0.82 -10.88
N ASN A 38 -7.66 1.91 -11.63
CA ASN A 38 -6.96 1.93 -12.92
C ASN A 38 -5.42 1.90 -12.79
N GLN A 39 -4.86 2.11 -11.59
CA GLN A 39 -3.42 2.08 -11.39
C GLN A 39 -2.85 0.67 -11.54
N PHE A 40 -1.69 0.57 -12.19
CA PHE A 40 -1.06 -0.70 -12.54
C PHE A 40 -0.82 -1.62 -11.32
N TYR A 41 -0.34 -1.07 -10.20
CA TYR A 41 -0.11 -1.89 -9.00
C TYR A 41 -1.41 -2.37 -8.33
N VAL A 42 -2.54 -1.68 -8.52
CA VAL A 42 -3.86 -2.18 -8.11
C VAL A 42 -4.29 -3.35 -8.99
N LYS A 43 -4.11 -3.23 -10.31
CA LYS A 43 -4.39 -4.33 -11.26
C LYS A 43 -3.58 -5.57 -10.95
N ARG A 44 -2.28 -5.42 -10.66
CA ARG A 44 -1.43 -6.55 -10.20
C ARG A 44 -1.94 -7.17 -8.89
N THR A 45 -2.46 -6.36 -7.97
CA THR A 45 -3.05 -6.88 -6.73
C THR A 45 -4.33 -7.65 -7.01
N VAL A 46 -5.16 -7.22 -7.96
CA VAL A 46 -6.35 -7.95 -8.41
C VAL A 46 -5.95 -9.29 -9.06
N GLU A 47 -4.94 -9.31 -9.93
CA GLU A 47 -4.39 -10.56 -10.50
C GLU A 47 -3.87 -11.51 -9.41
N TRP A 48 -3.21 -10.99 -8.39
CA TRP A 48 -2.81 -11.78 -7.23
C TRP A 48 -4.03 -12.35 -6.47
N ILE A 49 -5.09 -11.55 -6.28
CA ILE A 49 -6.34 -12.00 -5.66
C ILE A 49 -6.97 -13.14 -6.47
N GLU A 50 -7.03 -13.02 -7.79
CA GLU A 50 -7.57 -14.07 -8.68
C GLU A 50 -6.80 -15.39 -8.50
N LYS A 51 -5.46 -15.33 -8.44
CA LYS A 51 -4.60 -16.49 -8.17
C LYS A 51 -4.89 -17.08 -6.79
N VAL A 52 -4.92 -16.24 -5.74
CA VAL A 52 -5.26 -16.68 -4.37
C VAL A 52 -6.62 -17.38 -4.35
N ASN A 53 -7.60 -16.83 -5.04
CA ASN A 53 -8.96 -17.40 -5.09
C ASN A 53 -9.01 -18.71 -5.88
N ALA A 54 -8.26 -18.82 -6.97
CA ALA A 54 -8.21 -20.05 -7.77
C ALA A 54 -7.58 -21.22 -7.00
N GLU A 55 -6.48 -20.96 -6.29
CA GLU A 55 -5.72 -21.96 -5.53
C GLU A 55 -6.30 -22.23 -4.14
N GLY A 56 -7.00 -21.25 -3.56
CA GLY A 56 -7.53 -21.27 -2.17
C GLY A 56 -8.96 -21.78 -2.05
N LYS A 57 -9.52 -22.46 -3.05
CA LYS A 57 -10.89 -22.99 -3.00
C LYS A 57 -11.10 -23.88 -1.76
N GLY A 58 -12.16 -23.58 -1.00
CA GLY A 58 -12.46 -24.30 0.25
C GLY A 58 -11.57 -23.92 1.45
N VAL A 59 -10.56 -23.07 1.29
CA VAL A 59 -9.67 -22.61 2.35
C VAL A 59 -9.87 -21.12 2.63
N LEU A 60 -9.60 -20.27 1.61
CA LEU A 60 -9.69 -18.83 1.73
C LEU A 60 -9.98 -18.19 0.38
N GLN A 61 -10.83 -17.18 0.39
CA GLN A 61 -11.16 -16.34 -0.76
C GLN A 61 -11.04 -14.88 -0.36
N ILE A 62 -10.56 -14.02 -1.27
CA ILE A 62 -10.49 -12.58 -1.10
C ILE A 62 -11.46 -11.91 -2.07
N ASN A 63 -12.37 -11.10 -1.54
CA ASN A 63 -13.28 -10.26 -2.32
C ASN A 63 -12.69 -8.85 -2.42
N PHE A 64 -12.31 -8.42 -3.62
CA PHE A 64 -11.92 -7.04 -3.88
C PHE A 64 -13.16 -6.16 -3.95
N ILE A 65 -13.31 -5.24 -2.99
CA ILE A 65 -14.51 -4.38 -2.86
C ILE A 65 -14.36 -3.01 -3.53
N GLY A 66 -13.20 -2.75 -4.18
CA GLY A 66 -12.95 -1.53 -4.95
C GLY A 66 -11.87 -0.63 -4.37
N GLY A 67 -11.82 0.58 -4.89
CA GLY A 67 -10.85 1.62 -4.56
C GLY A 67 -11.45 2.78 -3.74
N PRO A 68 -10.98 4.04 -3.95
CA PRO A 68 -11.40 5.22 -3.17
C PRO A 68 -12.88 5.58 -3.21
N LYS A 69 -13.64 5.00 -4.16
CA LYS A 69 -15.12 5.13 -4.19
C LYS A 69 -15.80 4.27 -3.14
N ALA A 70 -15.19 3.13 -2.77
CA ALA A 70 -15.70 2.25 -1.72
C ALA A 70 -15.31 2.78 -0.33
N ILE A 71 -14.04 3.12 -0.14
CA ILE A 71 -13.52 3.76 1.10
C ILE A 71 -12.52 4.83 0.68
N PRO A 72 -12.68 6.10 1.12
CA PRO A 72 -11.75 7.17 0.79
C PRO A 72 -10.29 6.83 1.13
N THR A 73 -9.36 7.28 0.29
CA THR A 73 -7.92 6.97 0.36
C THR A 73 -7.34 7.03 1.78
N PHE A 74 -7.58 8.10 2.52
CA PHE A 74 -7.00 8.32 3.85
C PHE A 74 -7.81 7.66 4.99
N GLU A 75 -8.94 7.02 4.68
CA GLU A 75 -9.78 6.29 5.63
C GLU A 75 -9.52 4.78 5.63
N VAL A 76 -8.81 4.26 4.63
CA VAL A 76 -8.56 2.82 4.49
C VAL A 76 -7.82 2.26 5.73
N GLY A 77 -6.80 2.96 6.23
CA GLY A 77 -6.10 2.53 7.45
C GLY A 77 -7.04 2.41 8.65
N LYS A 78 -7.92 3.41 8.86
CA LYS A 78 -8.91 3.39 9.94
C LYS A 78 -9.93 2.26 9.76
N ALA A 79 -10.36 2.00 8.53
CA ALA A 79 -11.29 0.93 8.21
C ALA A 79 -10.70 -0.47 8.51
N VAL A 80 -9.40 -0.66 8.22
CA VAL A 80 -8.68 -1.90 8.58
C VAL A 80 -8.52 -1.98 10.10
N GLN A 81 -8.09 -0.91 10.78
CA GLN A 81 -7.95 -0.88 12.24
C GLN A 81 -9.23 -1.32 12.95
N SER A 82 -10.37 -0.81 12.52
CA SER A 82 -11.68 -1.07 13.13
C SER A 82 -12.36 -2.37 12.66
N GLY A 83 -11.79 -3.09 11.69
CA GLY A 83 -12.39 -4.31 11.13
C GLY A 83 -13.58 -4.05 10.17
N VAL A 84 -13.80 -2.82 9.72
CA VAL A 84 -14.79 -2.50 8.66
C VAL A 84 -14.44 -3.25 7.37
N VAL A 85 -13.14 -3.37 7.07
CA VAL A 85 -12.59 -4.28 6.05
C VAL A 85 -11.50 -5.14 6.65
N ASP A 86 -11.28 -6.31 6.05
CA ASP A 86 -10.30 -7.27 6.57
C ASP A 86 -8.89 -6.90 6.15
N ILE A 87 -8.69 -6.52 4.88
CA ILE A 87 -7.38 -6.19 4.28
C ILE A 87 -7.45 -4.84 3.58
N GLY A 88 -6.43 -4.02 3.77
CA GLY A 88 -6.16 -2.79 3.01
C GLY A 88 -4.94 -2.96 2.12
N PHE A 89 -5.06 -2.61 0.85
CA PHE A 89 -3.95 -2.36 -0.04
C PHE A 89 -3.62 -0.87 0.02
N SER A 90 -2.57 -0.50 0.76
CA SER A 90 -2.28 0.88 1.12
C SER A 90 -0.79 1.16 1.26
N THR A 91 -0.43 2.40 1.51
CA THR A 91 0.91 2.84 1.87
C THR A 91 0.90 3.50 3.24
N GLY A 92 2.00 3.43 3.98
CA GLY A 92 2.16 4.14 5.25
C GLY A 92 1.80 5.62 5.16
N ALA A 93 2.05 6.24 4.00
CA ALA A 93 1.71 7.62 3.71
C ALA A 93 0.22 7.99 3.91
N PHE A 94 -0.69 7.02 3.82
CA PHE A 94 -2.13 7.26 3.84
C PHE A 94 -2.81 6.99 5.19
N TYR A 95 -2.09 6.45 6.16
CA TYR A 95 -2.64 6.17 7.50
C TYR A 95 -1.75 6.65 8.67
N THR A 96 -0.97 7.70 8.43
CA THR A 96 -0.19 8.38 9.49
C THR A 96 -1.08 8.99 10.60
N ASN A 97 -2.34 9.25 10.29
CA ASN A 97 -3.38 9.65 11.25
C ASN A 97 -3.81 8.51 12.19
N VAL A 98 -3.58 7.27 11.82
CA VAL A 98 -3.81 6.09 12.67
C VAL A 98 -2.61 5.81 13.54
N MET A 99 -1.40 5.89 12.94
CA MET A 99 -0.13 5.69 13.64
C MET A 99 1.00 6.45 12.92
N PRO A 100 1.75 7.30 13.62
CA PRO A 100 2.84 8.08 13.00
C PRO A 100 4.01 7.19 12.53
N GLU A 101 4.20 6.00 13.09
CA GLU A 101 5.23 5.04 12.68
C GLU A 101 5.10 4.63 11.22
N ALA A 102 3.89 4.70 10.65
CA ALA A 102 3.66 4.39 9.23
C ALA A 102 4.45 5.33 8.29
N ASP A 103 4.74 6.56 8.72
CA ASP A 103 5.56 7.51 7.97
C ASP A 103 7.01 7.04 7.77
N ILE A 104 7.53 6.22 8.67
CA ILE A 104 8.93 5.77 8.66
C ILE A 104 9.22 4.87 7.44
N LEU A 105 8.22 4.15 6.93
CA LEU A 105 8.42 3.21 5.82
C LEU A 105 8.97 3.85 4.55
N LYS A 106 8.71 5.14 4.31
CA LYS A 106 9.29 5.91 3.19
C LYS A 106 10.81 6.04 3.25
N LEU A 107 11.39 5.90 4.45
CA LEU A 107 12.83 6.05 4.71
C LEU A 107 13.58 4.72 4.58
N SER A 108 12.85 3.63 4.27
CA SER A 108 13.45 2.31 4.16
C SER A 108 14.41 2.24 2.97
N GLU A 109 15.65 1.86 3.26
CA GLU A 109 16.71 1.54 2.29
C GLU A 109 16.93 0.03 2.20
N THR A 110 16.35 -0.74 3.15
CA THR A 110 16.37 -2.19 3.15
C THR A 110 15.17 -2.75 2.39
N SER A 111 15.40 -3.82 1.62
CA SER A 111 14.34 -4.56 0.93
C SER A 111 13.44 -5.33 1.90
N ALA A 112 12.28 -5.77 1.44
CA ALA A 112 11.41 -6.65 2.22
C ALA A 112 12.14 -7.93 2.65
N ALA A 113 12.93 -8.52 1.76
CA ALA A 113 13.74 -9.70 2.06
C ALA A 113 14.78 -9.43 3.15
N GLU A 114 15.52 -8.30 3.07
CA GLU A 114 16.46 -7.88 4.12
C GLU A 114 15.74 -7.62 5.45
N GLN A 115 14.55 -7.00 5.44
CA GLN A 115 13.76 -6.76 6.65
C GLN A 115 13.29 -8.04 7.34
N ARG A 116 12.99 -9.09 6.58
CA ARG A 116 12.67 -10.40 7.16
C ARG A 116 13.89 -11.07 7.79
N GLN A 117 15.09 -10.79 7.29
CA GLN A 117 16.34 -11.37 7.83
C GLN A 117 16.90 -10.59 9.02
N ASN A 118 16.77 -9.25 9.04
CA ASN A 118 17.36 -8.39 10.07
C ASN A 118 16.42 -8.07 11.24
N GLY A 119 15.21 -8.68 11.27
CA GLY A 119 14.19 -8.45 12.29
C GLY A 119 13.30 -7.21 12.05
N GLY A 120 13.51 -6.49 10.96
CA GLY A 120 12.72 -5.30 10.61
C GLY A 120 11.24 -5.63 10.39
N TYR A 121 10.94 -6.74 9.72
CA TYR A 121 9.58 -7.20 9.51
C TYR A 121 8.87 -7.53 10.83
N ASP A 122 9.55 -8.18 11.77
CA ASP A 122 8.97 -8.53 13.07
C ASP A 122 8.74 -7.29 13.92
N LEU A 123 9.69 -6.34 13.89
CA LEU A 123 9.55 -5.05 14.59
C LEU A 123 8.36 -4.24 14.02
N ILE A 124 8.21 -4.15 12.70
CA ILE A 124 7.05 -3.52 12.05
C ILE A 124 5.77 -4.20 12.55
N ASN A 125 5.67 -5.53 12.50
CA ASN A 125 4.49 -6.24 12.94
C ASN A 125 4.16 -6.03 14.41
N LYS A 126 5.18 -5.98 15.28
CA LYS A 126 4.99 -5.65 16.70
C LYS A 126 4.34 -4.28 16.86
N ILE A 127 4.88 -3.26 16.19
CA ILE A 127 4.39 -1.88 16.29
C ILE A 127 2.98 -1.75 15.72
N TRP A 128 2.71 -2.34 14.54
CA TRP A 128 1.38 -2.32 13.91
C TRP A 128 0.32 -3.00 14.76
N ALA A 129 0.69 -4.11 15.43
CA ALA A 129 -0.18 -4.79 16.37
C ALA A 129 -0.49 -3.93 17.61
N GLU A 130 0.52 -3.32 18.20
CA GLU A 130 0.36 -2.52 19.43
C GLU A 130 -0.39 -1.19 19.17
N LYS A 131 -0.08 -0.50 18.08
CA LYS A 131 -0.56 0.87 17.85
C LYS A 131 -1.87 0.91 17.06
N ALA A 132 -2.09 -0.03 16.17
CA ALA A 132 -3.14 0.05 15.17
C ALA A 132 -4.03 -1.19 15.06
N ASN A 133 -3.86 -2.21 15.89
CA ASN A 133 -4.58 -3.49 15.73
C ASN A 133 -4.46 -4.05 14.30
N MET A 134 -3.26 -3.97 13.72
CA MET A 134 -2.99 -4.42 12.36
C MET A 134 -1.89 -5.48 12.30
N ARG A 135 -1.97 -6.31 11.29
CA ARG A 135 -0.91 -7.18 10.77
C ARG A 135 -0.38 -6.59 9.48
N TYR A 136 0.92 -6.35 9.39
CA TYR A 136 1.62 -6.04 8.15
C TYR A 136 1.92 -7.35 7.43
N LEU A 137 1.16 -7.68 6.38
CA LEU A 137 1.26 -8.98 5.70
C LEU A 137 2.47 -9.04 4.76
N ALA A 138 2.60 -8.04 3.89
CA ALA A 138 3.64 -8.00 2.87
C ALA A 138 3.88 -6.58 2.35
N LYS A 139 5.12 -6.26 2.01
CA LYS A 139 5.49 -5.09 1.20
C LYS A 139 5.49 -5.52 -0.26
N VAL A 140 4.57 -5.01 -1.07
CA VAL A 140 4.37 -5.45 -2.45
C VAL A 140 4.83 -4.44 -3.51
N VAL A 141 5.25 -3.24 -3.09
CA VAL A 141 5.96 -2.24 -3.88
C VAL A 141 7.17 -1.75 -3.10
N GLU A 142 8.34 -1.82 -3.71
CA GLU A 142 9.61 -1.29 -3.18
C GLU A 142 10.56 -0.90 -4.32
N PHE A 143 11.78 -0.46 -4.01
CA PHE A 143 12.78 0.01 -4.98
C PHE A 143 12.28 1.16 -5.87
N THR A 144 11.31 1.92 -5.38
CA THR A 144 10.58 2.90 -6.16
C THR A 144 10.81 4.29 -5.56
N PRO A 145 11.72 5.10 -6.14
CA PRO A 145 12.01 6.43 -5.62
C PRO A 145 10.82 7.37 -5.82
N PHE A 146 10.60 8.25 -4.82
CA PHE A 146 9.78 9.44 -4.98
C PHE A 146 10.56 10.54 -5.68
N HIS A 147 9.89 11.26 -6.58
CA HIS A 147 10.41 12.44 -7.26
C HIS A 147 9.50 13.64 -7.04
N LEU A 148 10.09 14.83 -7.18
CA LEU A 148 9.36 16.08 -7.33
C LEU A 148 9.05 16.28 -8.81
N TYR A 149 7.77 16.49 -9.14
CA TYR A 149 7.28 16.79 -10.48
C TYR A 149 6.75 18.20 -10.52
N LEU A 150 7.04 18.93 -11.59
CA LEU A 150 6.74 20.35 -11.71
C LEU A 150 6.19 20.69 -13.11
N ASN A 151 5.38 21.75 -13.18
CA ASN A 151 5.00 22.39 -14.44
C ASN A 151 5.87 23.63 -14.76
N LYS A 152 6.75 24.04 -13.82
CA LYS A 152 7.71 25.13 -13.95
C LYS A 152 9.12 24.63 -13.67
N LYS A 153 10.12 25.15 -14.41
CA LYS A 153 11.53 24.80 -14.19
C LYS A 153 12.07 25.49 -12.95
N ILE A 154 12.93 24.79 -12.23
CA ILE A 154 13.74 25.33 -11.12
C ILE A 154 15.22 25.05 -11.39
N ASP A 155 16.10 25.95 -10.97
CA ASP A 155 17.56 25.82 -11.15
C ASP A 155 18.28 25.38 -9.88
N LYS A 156 17.60 25.40 -8.76
CA LYS A 156 18.07 24.95 -7.44
C LYS A 156 16.90 24.34 -6.65
N PRO A 157 17.15 23.56 -5.59
CA PRO A 157 16.10 22.97 -4.75
C PRO A 157 15.45 24.03 -3.84
N ASP A 158 14.82 25.02 -4.44
CA ASP A 158 14.07 26.09 -3.79
C ASP A 158 12.70 26.21 -4.46
N LEU A 159 11.63 26.01 -3.70
CA LEU A 159 10.25 25.97 -4.16
C LEU A 159 9.46 27.23 -3.75
N THR A 160 10.19 28.33 -3.46
CA THR A 160 9.58 29.62 -3.13
C THR A 160 8.56 30.04 -4.19
N GLY A 161 7.33 30.34 -3.77
CA GLY A 161 6.24 30.74 -4.65
C GLY A 161 5.54 29.59 -5.39
N LEU A 162 5.97 28.35 -5.18
CA LEU A 162 5.31 27.18 -5.77
C LEU A 162 4.37 26.51 -4.77
N LYS A 163 3.23 26.07 -5.27
CA LYS A 163 2.21 25.28 -4.57
C LYS A 163 2.41 23.81 -4.92
N ILE A 164 2.84 23.01 -3.95
CA ILE A 164 3.18 21.61 -4.18
C ILE A 164 2.18 20.70 -3.50
N ARG A 165 1.57 19.83 -4.28
CA ARG A 165 0.74 18.74 -3.76
C ARG A 165 1.60 17.71 -3.04
N ILE A 166 1.16 17.31 -1.87
CA ILE A 166 1.82 16.30 -1.05
C ILE A 166 0.86 15.20 -0.60
N THR A 167 1.42 14.08 -0.18
CA THR A 167 0.89 13.26 0.92
C THR A 167 1.55 13.72 2.24
N PRO A 168 1.02 13.37 3.41
CA PRO A 168 1.59 13.85 4.67
C PRO A 168 3.09 13.61 4.82
N VAL A 169 3.59 12.50 4.28
CA VAL A 169 4.92 11.95 4.57
C VAL A 169 6.13 12.77 4.05
N TYR A 170 5.95 13.75 3.18
CA TYR A 170 7.06 14.62 2.72
C TYR A 170 6.79 16.11 2.90
N ARG A 171 5.85 16.44 3.80
CA ARG A 171 5.49 17.81 4.14
C ARG A 171 6.71 18.62 4.58
N GLU A 172 7.41 18.14 5.59
CA GLU A 172 8.52 18.85 6.23
C GLU A 172 9.68 19.06 5.25
N PHE A 173 9.94 18.08 4.40
CA PHE A 173 10.98 18.19 3.38
C PHE A 173 10.67 19.28 2.34
N PHE A 174 9.44 19.32 1.81
CA PHE A 174 9.08 20.36 0.84
C PHE A 174 8.92 21.75 1.48
N GLN A 175 8.46 21.82 2.73
CA GLN A 175 8.46 23.08 3.48
C GLN A 175 9.87 23.59 3.75
N ALA A 176 10.85 22.71 3.99
CA ALA A 176 12.26 23.09 4.13
C ALA A 176 12.89 23.62 2.83
N MET A 177 12.23 23.40 1.68
CA MET A 177 12.53 24.01 0.39
C MET A 177 11.61 25.20 0.06
N ASN A 178 10.94 25.78 1.04
CA ASN A 178 10.05 26.94 0.92
C ASN A 178 8.76 26.71 0.11
N ALA A 179 8.30 25.46 -0.09
CA ALA A 179 7.07 25.19 -0.80
C ALA A 179 5.83 25.56 0.03
N ALA A 180 4.80 26.12 -0.62
CA ALA A 180 3.45 26.10 -0.11
C ALA A 180 2.85 24.70 -0.37
N VAL A 181 2.56 23.92 0.69
CA VAL A 181 2.17 22.52 0.55
C VAL A 181 0.68 22.29 0.77
N MET A 182 0.08 21.43 -0.05
CA MET A 182 -1.33 21.04 0.01
C MET A 182 -1.48 19.52 -0.05
N THR A 183 -2.24 18.94 0.87
CA THR A 183 -2.55 17.49 0.86
C THR A 183 -3.81 17.23 0.07
N THR A 184 -3.72 16.37 -0.96
CA THR A 184 -4.90 15.89 -1.71
C THR A 184 -4.74 14.40 -2.05
N ALA A 185 -5.88 13.71 -2.23
CA ALA A 185 -5.91 12.33 -2.70
C ALA A 185 -5.39 12.23 -4.16
N PRO A 186 -4.81 11.07 -4.57
CA PRO A 186 -4.27 10.92 -5.93
C PRO A 186 -5.29 11.21 -7.05
N GLY A 187 -6.55 10.83 -6.86
CA GLY A 187 -7.60 11.07 -7.87
C GLY A 187 -7.92 12.54 -8.15
N GLU A 188 -7.47 13.47 -7.30
CA GLU A 188 -7.76 14.90 -7.39
C GLU A 188 -6.63 15.71 -8.07
N VAL A 189 -5.44 15.12 -8.21
CA VAL A 189 -4.22 15.83 -8.63
C VAL A 189 -4.30 16.34 -10.06
N TYR A 190 -4.85 15.56 -11.00
CA TYR A 190 -5.02 16.00 -12.39
C TYR A 190 -5.81 17.30 -12.48
N THR A 191 -6.96 17.36 -11.83
CA THR A 191 -7.81 18.55 -11.82
C THR A 191 -7.14 19.73 -11.10
N ALA A 192 -6.38 19.48 -10.04
CA ALA A 192 -5.64 20.53 -9.32
C ALA A 192 -4.53 21.14 -10.19
N LEU A 193 -3.81 20.32 -10.97
CA LEU A 193 -2.82 20.77 -11.96
C LEU A 193 -3.50 21.56 -13.10
N GLU A 194 -4.58 21.02 -13.64
CA GLU A 194 -5.31 21.64 -14.76
C GLU A 194 -5.85 23.03 -14.42
N ARG A 195 -6.35 23.20 -13.17
CA ARG A 195 -6.89 24.48 -12.68
C ARG A 195 -5.82 25.42 -12.13
N GLY A 196 -4.54 25.03 -12.14
CA GLY A 196 -3.45 25.84 -11.58
C GLY A 196 -3.52 26.01 -10.06
N VAL A 197 -4.24 25.12 -9.35
CA VAL A 197 -4.30 25.09 -7.88
C VAL A 197 -2.95 24.68 -7.31
N ILE A 198 -2.22 23.80 -8.02
CA ILE A 198 -0.87 23.36 -7.69
C ILE A 198 0.06 23.54 -8.90
N ASP A 199 1.35 23.78 -8.62
CA ASP A 199 2.43 23.91 -9.59
C ASP A 199 3.25 22.64 -9.77
N GLY A 200 3.03 21.64 -8.88
CA GLY A 200 3.74 20.38 -8.90
C GLY A 200 3.29 19.45 -7.77
N TYR A 201 3.97 18.32 -7.67
CA TYR A 201 3.61 17.27 -6.71
C TYR A 201 4.79 16.33 -6.42
N GLY A 202 4.78 15.70 -5.24
CA GLY A 202 5.60 14.53 -4.96
C GLY A 202 4.88 13.26 -5.37
N TRP A 203 5.59 12.35 -6.07
CA TRP A 203 5.04 11.06 -6.50
C TRP A 203 6.15 10.05 -6.82
N PRO A 204 5.87 8.73 -6.73
CA PRO A 204 6.80 7.71 -7.21
C PRO A 204 7.09 7.84 -8.71
N ILE A 205 8.19 7.22 -9.16
CA ILE A 205 8.61 7.24 -10.56
C ILE A 205 7.56 6.63 -11.52
N HIS A 206 6.67 5.78 -11.04
CA HIS A 206 5.64 5.12 -11.82
C HIS A 206 4.21 5.66 -11.57
N ALA A 207 3.25 5.14 -12.33
CA ALA A 207 1.81 5.42 -12.21
C ALA A 207 1.33 6.82 -12.61
N LEU A 208 2.19 7.68 -13.19
CA LEU A 208 1.76 8.99 -13.72
C LEU A 208 0.77 8.81 -14.87
N PHE A 209 1.06 7.88 -15.78
CA PHE A 209 0.25 7.63 -16.97
C PHE A 209 -1.12 7.00 -16.66
N ASP A 210 -1.20 6.22 -15.58
CA ASP A 210 -2.46 5.64 -15.14
C ASP A 210 -3.47 6.70 -14.67
N LEU A 211 -2.95 7.87 -14.28
CA LEU A 211 -3.71 9.02 -13.78
C LEU A 211 -3.71 10.22 -14.76
N ASN A 212 -3.13 10.06 -15.95
CA ASN A 212 -2.97 11.08 -16.99
C ASN A 212 -2.19 12.33 -16.54
N TRP A 213 -1.39 12.24 -15.46
CA TRP A 213 -0.68 13.40 -14.93
C TRP A 213 0.45 13.89 -15.83
N GLN A 214 0.99 13.01 -16.72
CA GLN A 214 1.99 13.37 -17.71
C GLN A 214 1.53 14.52 -18.63
N GLU A 215 0.24 14.67 -18.86
CA GLU A 215 -0.31 15.75 -19.70
C GLU A 215 -0.09 17.15 -19.10
N LYS A 216 0.04 17.23 -17.78
CA LYS A 216 0.19 18.49 -17.02
C LYS A 216 1.57 18.64 -16.39
N THR A 217 2.48 17.67 -16.61
CA THR A 217 3.82 17.62 -16.00
C THR A 217 4.87 17.95 -17.05
N LYS A 218 5.77 18.87 -16.74
CA LYS A 218 6.87 19.26 -17.63
C LYS A 218 8.24 18.79 -17.16
N TYR A 219 8.42 18.71 -15.85
CA TYR A 219 9.72 18.46 -15.24
C TYR A 219 9.64 17.40 -14.15
N ARG A 220 10.69 16.58 -14.04
CA ARG A 220 10.98 15.70 -12.93
C ARG A 220 12.34 16.04 -12.35
N VAL A 221 12.43 16.18 -11.04
CA VAL A 221 13.69 16.39 -10.35
C VAL A 221 14.34 15.05 -10.02
N ASP A 222 15.56 14.83 -10.49
CA ASP A 222 16.43 13.72 -10.16
C ASP A 222 17.68 14.21 -9.38
N PRO A 223 18.17 13.43 -8.41
CA PRO A 223 17.68 12.12 -7.98
C PRO A 223 16.37 12.18 -7.17
N GLY A 224 15.74 11.01 -6.98
CA GLY A 224 14.63 10.85 -6.04
C GLY A 224 15.07 11.02 -4.59
N PHE A 225 14.11 11.26 -3.68
CA PHE A 225 14.41 11.63 -2.29
C PHE A 225 14.02 10.59 -1.23
N TYR A 226 12.91 9.88 -1.38
CA TYR A 226 12.44 8.80 -0.51
C TYR A 226 12.08 7.57 -1.33
N ASN A 227 11.71 6.47 -0.66
CA ASN A 227 11.25 5.26 -1.32
C ASN A 227 9.75 5.05 -1.09
N ALA A 228 9.02 4.78 -2.17
CA ALA A 228 7.64 4.36 -2.06
C ALA A 228 7.55 2.95 -1.52
N GLU A 229 6.61 2.76 -0.63
CA GLU A 229 6.20 1.47 -0.10
C GLU A 229 4.70 1.33 -0.32
N VAL A 230 4.26 0.20 -0.82
CA VAL A 230 2.85 -0.20 -0.77
C VAL A 230 2.78 -1.60 -0.18
N SER A 231 1.82 -1.80 0.70
CA SER A 231 1.70 -3.02 1.48
C SER A 231 0.26 -3.54 1.54
N LEU A 232 0.18 -4.80 1.89
CA LEU A 232 -1.04 -5.43 2.40
C LEU A 232 -1.02 -5.33 3.92
N ILE A 233 -1.99 -4.61 4.48
CA ILE A 233 -2.24 -4.53 5.92
C ILE A 233 -3.56 -5.21 6.24
N MET A 234 -3.64 -5.94 7.34
CA MET A 234 -4.84 -6.69 7.73
C MET A 234 -5.25 -6.37 9.16
N ASN A 235 -6.54 -6.34 9.43
CA ASN A 235 -7.04 -6.27 10.82
C ASN A 235 -6.50 -7.45 11.63
N LEU A 236 -5.85 -7.16 12.78
CA LEU A 236 -5.15 -8.16 13.57
C LEU A 236 -6.10 -9.18 14.23
N ASP A 237 -7.25 -8.72 14.72
CA ASP A 237 -8.22 -9.63 15.36
C ASP A 237 -8.80 -10.58 14.32
N ARG A 238 -9.09 -10.07 13.12
CA ARG A 238 -9.52 -10.91 12.01
C ARG A 238 -8.45 -11.93 11.61
N TYR A 239 -7.18 -11.51 11.53
CA TYR A 239 -6.06 -12.41 11.25
C TYR A 239 -5.90 -13.51 12.30
N LYS A 240 -5.95 -13.14 13.59
CA LYS A 240 -5.88 -14.11 14.71
C LYS A 240 -7.06 -15.07 14.73
N GLY A 241 -8.25 -14.62 14.32
CA GLY A 241 -9.46 -15.43 14.24
C GLY A 241 -9.53 -16.37 13.02
N LEU A 242 -8.54 -16.34 12.11
CA LEU A 242 -8.49 -17.26 10.99
C LEU A 242 -8.18 -18.69 11.46
N PRO A 243 -8.85 -19.72 10.89
CA PRO A 243 -8.36 -21.09 11.01
C PRO A 243 -6.89 -21.19 10.59
N GLU A 244 -6.12 -22.04 11.26
CA GLU A 244 -4.68 -22.18 11.02
C GLU A 244 -4.34 -22.39 9.53
N LYS A 245 -5.03 -23.32 8.88
CA LYS A 245 -4.85 -23.60 7.44
C LYS A 245 -5.07 -22.37 6.55
N ALA A 246 -6.06 -21.53 6.89
CA ALA A 246 -6.35 -20.31 6.14
C ALA A 246 -5.29 -19.24 6.39
N ARG A 247 -4.80 -19.12 7.64
CA ARG A 247 -3.75 -18.19 8.02
C ARG A 247 -2.42 -18.53 7.34
N GLU A 248 -1.99 -19.79 7.40
CA GLU A 248 -0.79 -20.27 6.72
C GLU A 248 -0.86 -20.09 5.19
N TYR A 249 -2.04 -20.33 4.62
CA TYR A 249 -2.29 -20.12 3.21
C TYR A 249 -2.12 -18.64 2.84
N LEU A 250 -2.75 -17.73 3.61
CA LEU A 250 -2.64 -16.28 3.38
C LEU A 250 -1.20 -15.80 3.50
N ASP A 251 -0.48 -16.20 4.55
CA ASP A 251 0.92 -15.80 4.79
C ASP A 251 1.82 -16.27 3.64
N ARG A 252 1.64 -17.51 3.17
CA ARG A 252 2.39 -18.05 2.03
C ARG A 252 2.11 -17.28 0.73
N GLN A 253 0.85 -16.95 0.46
CA GLN A 253 0.47 -16.20 -0.74
C GLN A 253 0.96 -14.73 -0.68
N ALA A 254 0.90 -14.11 0.48
CA ALA A 254 1.42 -12.76 0.70
C ALA A 254 2.95 -12.70 0.51
N LEU A 255 3.68 -13.69 1.06
CA LEU A 255 5.13 -13.81 0.85
C LEU A 255 5.49 -14.07 -0.61
N ALA A 256 4.72 -14.93 -1.31
CA ALA A 256 4.92 -15.20 -2.73
C ALA A 256 4.70 -13.94 -3.59
N TYR A 257 3.76 -13.07 -3.21
CA TYR A 257 3.56 -11.79 -3.88
C TYR A 257 4.73 -10.83 -3.61
N GLU A 258 5.15 -10.70 -2.35
CA GLU A 258 6.30 -9.87 -1.94
C GLU A 258 7.60 -10.28 -2.66
N SER A 259 7.83 -11.60 -2.85
CA SER A 259 9.05 -12.12 -3.51
C SER A 259 9.20 -11.69 -4.98
N GLN A 260 8.16 -11.12 -5.58
CA GLN A 260 8.19 -10.59 -6.95
C GLN A 260 8.65 -9.12 -7.04
N ASN A 261 9.08 -8.51 -5.96
CA ASN A 261 9.39 -7.07 -5.89
C ASN A 261 10.55 -6.62 -6.79
N ASP A 262 11.47 -7.51 -7.18
CA ASP A 262 12.53 -7.17 -8.15
C ASP A 262 11.98 -6.71 -9.50
N PHE A 263 10.73 -7.07 -9.84
CA PHE A 263 10.01 -6.54 -10.98
C PHE A 263 10.01 -5.00 -11.02
N TRP A 264 9.89 -4.34 -9.87
CA TRP A 264 9.79 -2.87 -9.81
C TRP A 264 11.04 -2.17 -10.30
N LYS A 265 12.23 -2.78 -10.21
CA LYS A 265 13.48 -2.21 -10.70
C LYS A 265 13.43 -1.95 -12.21
N SER A 266 13.07 -2.98 -12.98
CA SER A 266 12.94 -2.85 -14.45
C SER A 266 11.72 -2.02 -14.85
N TYR A 267 10.61 -2.15 -14.14
CA TYR A 267 9.41 -1.37 -14.40
C TYR A 267 9.67 0.13 -14.23
N ASN A 268 10.33 0.54 -13.14
CA ASN A 268 10.67 1.94 -12.89
C ASN A 268 11.62 2.53 -13.92
N GLN A 269 12.60 1.73 -14.41
CA GLN A 269 13.48 2.16 -15.50
C GLN A 269 12.70 2.41 -16.80
N ASN A 270 11.73 1.55 -17.09
CA ASN A 270 10.86 1.72 -18.26
C ASN A 270 9.93 2.94 -18.13
N GLU A 271 9.39 3.18 -16.95
CA GLU A 271 8.58 4.36 -16.67
C GLU A 271 9.40 5.67 -16.80
N ALA A 272 10.66 5.67 -16.35
CA ALA A 272 11.56 6.82 -16.56
C ALA A 272 11.76 7.12 -18.05
N LYS A 273 11.98 6.09 -18.87
CA LYS A 273 12.09 6.23 -20.34
C LYS A 273 10.79 6.72 -20.96
N ARG A 274 9.66 6.17 -20.52
CA ARG A 274 8.33 6.56 -21.00
C ARG A 274 8.02 8.01 -20.67
N GLN A 275 8.42 8.51 -19.51
CA GLN A 275 8.29 9.91 -19.12
C GLN A 275 9.11 10.83 -20.03
N ALA A 276 10.36 10.47 -20.33
CA ALA A 276 11.19 11.23 -21.26
C ALA A 276 10.58 11.27 -22.68
N GLN A 277 10.05 10.15 -23.17
CA GLN A 277 9.33 10.07 -24.46
C GLN A 277 8.07 10.92 -24.50
N ALA A 278 7.40 11.10 -23.36
CA ALA A 278 6.23 11.97 -23.22
C ALA A 278 6.61 13.46 -23.05
N GLY A 279 7.90 13.81 -23.12
CA GLY A 279 8.38 15.19 -23.04
C GLY A 279 8.58 15.72 -21.64
N ILE A 280 8.62 14.86 -20.62
CA ILE A 280 8.99 15.27 -19.25
C ILE A 280 10.52 15.40 -19.17
N GLU A 281 10.99 16.63 -19.02
CA GLU A 281 12.42 16.94 -18.90
C GLU A 281 12.92 16.60 -17.48
N VAL A 282 14.14 16.07 -17.39
CA VAL A 282 14.78 15.81 -16.11
C VAL A 282 15.56 17.06 -15.68
N ILE A 283 15.27 17.54 -14.46
CA ILE A 283 16.07 18.54 -13.78
C ILE A 283 17.08 17.80 -12.90
N THR A 284 18.36 17.99 -13.18
CA THR A 284 19.46 17.50 -12.37
C THR A 284 20.31 18.69 -11.96
N PHE A 285 20.57 18.85 -10.68
CA PHE A 285 21.45 19.89 -10.15
C PHE A 285 22.91 19.44 -10.28
N ASP A 286 23.84 20.30 -9.90
CA ASP A 286 25.24 19.89 -9.79
C ASP A 286 25.41 18.76 -8.74
N PRO A 287 26.50 17.97 -8.80
CA PRO A 287 26.68 16.82 -7.93
C PRO A 287 26.63 17.13 -6.42
N ALA A 288 27.15 18.28 -6.00
CA ALA A 288 27.15 18.68 -4.59
C ALA A 288 25.73 19.03 -4.13
N THR A 289 24.98 19.77 -4.94
CA THR A 289 23.58 20.12 -4.68
C THR A 289 22.68 18.89 -4.68
N ASN A 290 22.87 17.94 -5.61
CA ASN A 290 22.13 16.67 -5.62
C ASN A 290 22.37 15.86 -4.35
N LYS A 291 23.62 15.77 -3.92
CA LYS A 291 23.98 15.08 -2.66
C LYS A 291 23.29 15.74 -1.47
N ALA A 292 23.43 17.08 -1.35
CA ALA A 292 22.79 17.83 -0.28
C ALA A 292 21.27 17.71 -0.27
N TYR A 293 20.63 17.66 -1.44
CA TYR A 293 19.18 17.47 -1.59
C TYR A 293 18.71 16.14 -1.00
N VAL A 294 19.40 15.03 -1.33
CA VAL A 294 19.04 13.69 -0.83
C VAL A 294 19.37 13.54 0.66
N GLU A 295 20.54 14.05 1.11
CA GLU A 295 20.92 14.02 2.51
C GLU A 295 19.95 14.84 3.37
N LYS A 296 19.52 16.00 2.91
CA LYS A 296 18.53 16.84 3.58
C LYS A 296 17.18 16.15 3.71
N ALA A 297 16.72 15.44 2.67
CA ALA A 297 15.52 14.65 2.75
C ALA A 297 15.61 13.57 3.83
N LYS A 298 16.72 12.81 3.85
CA LYS A 298 16.94 11.76 4.85
C LYS A 298 17.03 12.32 6.27
N GLU A 299 17.79 13.41 6.46
CA GLU A 299 17.94 14.08 7.75
C GLU A 299 16.57 14.51 8.32
N ILE A 300 15.79 15.25 7.53
CA ILE A 300 14.47 15.73 7.92
C ILE A 300 13.53 14.57 8.18
N GLY A 301 13.53 13.57 7.28
CA GLY A 301 12.67 12.41 7.40
C GLY A 301 12.92 11.65 8.70
N TRP A 302 14.18 11.31 9.01
CA TRP A 302 14.51 10.60 10.25
C TRP A 302 14.28 11.45 11.50
N ALA A 303 14.62 12.73 11.47
CA ALA A 303 14.38 13.63 12.60
C ALA A 303 12.87 13.73 12.92
N THR A 304 12.04 13.88 11.90
CA THR A 304 10.57 13.91 12.04
C THR A 304 10.02 12.60 12.56
N ALA A 305 10.46 11.48 11.98
CA ALA A 305 10.01 10.16 12.33
C ALA A 305 10.36 9.78 13.79
N ILE A 306 11.60 10.03 14.21
CA ILE A 306 12.05 9.77 15.59
C ILE A 306 11.29 10.66 16.58
N LYS A 307 11.09 11.95 16.25
CA LYS A 307 10.29 12.85 17.08
C LYS A 307 8.85 12.40 17.23
N ALA A 308 8.23 11.90 16.16
CA ALA A 308 6.86 11.42 16.17
C ALA A 308 6.69 10.06 16.86
N SER A 309 7.74 9.25 16.90
CA SER A 309 7.78 7.94 17.55
C SER A 309 9.02 7.77 18.43
N PRO A 310 9.08 8.43 19.61
CA PRO A 310 10.24 8.35 20.49
C PRO A 310 10.54 6.91 20.97
N GLN A 311 9.51 6.08 21.07
CA GLN A 311 9.63 4.70 21.52
C GLN A 311 10.27 3.78 20.46
N TYR A 312 9.98 3.99 19.16
CA TYR A 312 10.33 3.03 18.11
C TYR A 312 11.20 3.63 17.00
N GLY A 313 11.28 4.96 16.89
CA GLY A 313 11.95 5.62 15.77
C GLY A 313 13.39 5.18 15.55
N GLU A 314 14.21 5.16 16.63
CA GLU A 314 15.61 4.72 16.55
C GLU A 314 15.73 3.22 16.24
N ALA A 315 14.87 2.38 16.82
CA ALA A 315 14.88 0.94 16.55
C ALA A 315 14.51 0.64 15.09
N LEU A 316 13.51 1.36 14.54
CA LEU A 316 13.14 1.25 13.14
C LEU A 316 14.26 1.76 12.22
N LYS A 317 14.91 2.87 12.58
CA LYS A 317 16.07 3.39 11.82
C LYS A 317 17.17 2.35 11.68
N LYS A 318 17.50 1.65 12.78
CA LYS A 318 18.55 0.61 12.80
C LYS A 318 18.30 -0.53 11.81
N VAL A 319 17.06 -0.90 11.54
CA VAL A 319 16.71 -2.03 10.66
C VAL A 319 16.28 -1.60 9.26
N LEU A 320 15.93 -0.32 9.06
CA LEU A 320 15.45 0.20 7.78
C LEU A 320 16.47 1.03 7.01
N ALA A 321 17.40 1.72 7.69
CA ALA A 321 18.47 2.49 7.05
C ALA A 321 19.70 1.61 6.71
N LYS A 322 20.50 2.05 5.71
CA LYS A 322 21.82 1.49 5.34
C LYS A 322 22.92 2.48 5.64
#